data_0859c5022c47962f91f886e44b7f3168
#
_entry.id   0859c5022c47962f91f886e44b7f3168
#
_cell.length_a   1.000
_cell.length_b   1.000
_cell.length_c   1.000
_cell.angle_alpha   90.00
_cell.angle_beta   90.00
_cell.angle_gamma   90.00
#
_symmetry.space_group_name_H-M   'P 1'
#
loop_
_entity.id
_entity.type
_entity.pdbx_description
1 polymer ?
#
loop_
_entity_poly.entity_id
_entity_poly.type
_entity_poly.pdbx_seq_one_letter_code
_entity_poly.pdbx_strand_id
1 'polypeptide(L)'
;VSGVAKQVLLSYGGGMDSTALIAMDQHRAAAAAYLGISRANLDAALPRFDKAVFSDPGAEFAVTYRTIERVKQALGDRLVITRKAGESIAEWCHRLGIVPIMPGGAHVCSKKFKGDVLAAWAKDEGITHPVWLIGIEANEGKRAKRFTPPKDDLAEYRYPLIDLGLTRDRLEGLLAHLGWPDVHKSSCVFCPYMSEEELRDMYLNHPDDWRVAADIEARFEEMSSIKHKSWLDAGQPLNKGGKAPRGMWRRDSWAEGGRLFAKTISGKRLSVPEWERHFDNEIARGAA
;
A
#
# COMPACT_ATOMS: atom_id res chain seq x y z
N VAL A 1 -1.27 -38.54 12.49
CA VAL A 1 -0.85 -37.13 12.40
C VAL A 1 -2.10 -36.31 12.61
N SER A 2 -2.32 -35.80 13.84
CA SER A 2 -3.42 -34.88 14.17
C SER A 2 -3.24 -33.61 13.33
N GLY A 3 -4.15 -33.40 12.37
CA GLY A 3 -4.12 -32.20 11.56
C GLY A 3 -4.28 -30.96 12.44
N VAL A 4 -3.23 -30.16 12.57
CA VAL A 4 -3.32 -28.84 13.16
C VAL A 4 -4.30 -28.06 12.29
N ALA A 5 -5.40 -27.58 12.87
CA ALA A 5 -6.38 -26.77 12.14
C ALA A 5 -5.67 -25.56 11.54
N LYS A 6 -5.77 -25.38 10.23
CA LYS A 6 -5.18 -24.20 9.55
C LYS A 6 -5.83 -22.95 10.10
N GLN A 7 -5.04 -21.99 10.56
CA GLN A 7 -5.56 -20.67 10.94
C GLN A 7 -5.84 -19.85 9.69
N VAL A 8 -7.01 -19.23 9.65
CA VAL A 8 -7.42 -18.32 8.58
C VAL A 8 -7.17 -16.89 9.03
N LEU A 9 -6.33 -16.18 8.30
CA LEU A 9 -5.89 -14.83 8.61
C LEU A 9 -6.29 -13.88 7.50
N LEU A 10 -6.77 -12.70 7.85
CA LEU A 10 -7.01 -11.63 6.90
C LEU A 10 -5.80 -10.68 6.87
N SER A 11 -5.14 -10.55 5.73
CA SER A 11 -4.18 -9.48 5.50
C SER A 11 -4.92 -8.15 5.36
N TYR A 12 -5.05 -7.42 6.46
CA TYR A 12 -5.79 -6.17 6.52
C TYR A 12 -4.89 -5.00 6.09
N GLY A 13 -5.29 -4.28 5.04
CA GLY A 13 -4.51 -3.16 4.48
C GLY A 13 -5.00 -1.77 4.90
N GLY A 14 -6.08 -1.68 5.70
CA GLY A 14 -6.70 -0.40 6.09
C GLY A 14 -7.55 0.25 4.98
N GLY A 15 -7.59 -0.31 3.78
CA GLY A 15 -8.35 0.22 2.66
C GLY A 15 -9.66 -0.51 2.38
N MET A 16 -10.37 -0.05 1.36
CA MET A 16 -11.70 -0.49 0.97
C MET A 16 -11.82 -2.01 0.81
N ASP A 17 -10.94 -2.62 0.02
CA ASP A 17 -11.01 -4.03 -0.34
C ASP A 17 -10.97 -4.94 0.89
N SER A 18 -10.00 -4.73 1.77
CA SER A 18 -9.87 -5.55 2.98
C SER A 18 -10.91 -5.21 4.05
N THR A 19 -11.39 -3.96 4.11
CA THR A 19 -12.50 -3.56 5.00
C THR A 19 -13.81 -4.19 4.53
N ALA A 20 -14.04 -4.35 3.23
CA ALA A 20 -15.19 -5.04 2.70
C ALA A 20 -15.25 -6.52 3.14
N LEU A 21 -14.10 -7.21 3.20
CA LEU A 21 -14.03 -8.57 3.74
C LEU A 21 -14.44 -8.63 5.21
N ILE A 22 -14.05 -7.63 6.01
CA ILE A 22 -14.46 -7.50 7.42
C ILE A 22 -15.97 -7.26 7.53
N ALA A 23 -16.49 -6.29 6.78
CA ALA A 23 -17.91 -5.95 6.79
C ALA A 23 -18.77 -7.16 6.36
N MET A 24 -18.36 -7.89 5.33
CA MET A 24 -19.01 -9.13 4.91
C MET A 24 -18.93 -10.22 5.97
N ASP A 25 -17.81 -10.36 6.66
CA ASP A 25 -17.67 -11.37 7.74
C ASP A 25 -18.61 -11.08 8.90
N GLN A 26 -18.80 -9.83 9.26
CA GLN A 26 -19.70 -9.39 10.33
C GLN A 26 -21.17 -9.52 9.95
N HIS A 27 -21.52 -9.19 8.71
CA HIS A 27 -22.91 -9.06 8.22
C HIS A 27 -23.22 -10.05 7.10
N ARG A 28 -22.80 -11.31 7.22
CA ARG A 28 -22.84 -12.33 6.15
C ARG A 28 -24.22 -12.50 5.49
N ALA A 29 -25.30 -12.46 6.27
CA ALA A 29 -26.65 -12.61 5.72
C ALA A 29 -27.03 -11.41 4.84
N ALA A 30 -26.78 -10.19 5.33
CA ALA A 30 -27.03 -8.95 4.59
C ALA A 30 -26.13 -8.85 3.35
N ALA A 31 -24.84 -9.23 3.49
CA ALA A 31 -23.91 -9.27 2.37
C ALA A 31 -24.34 -10.25 1.28
N ALA A 32 -24.73 -11.48 1.63
CA ALA A 32 -25.22 -12.47 0.68
C ALA A 32 -26.48 -11.99 -0.05
N ALA A 33 -27.42 -11.40 0.68
CA ALA A 33 -28.65 -10.83 0.12
C ALA A 33 -28.35 -9.68 -0.86
N TYR A 34 -27.48 -8.74 -0.47
CA TYR A 34 -27.09 -7.61 -1.33
C TYR A 34 -26.40 -8.09 -2.61
N LEU A 35 -25.54 -9.11 -2.51
CA LEU A 35 -24.81 -9.67 -3.65
C LEU A 35 -25.66 -10.58 -4.54
N GLY A 36 -26.87 -10.96 -4.10
CA GLY A 36 -27.74 -11.89 -4.82
C GLY A 36 -27.19 -13.33 -4.86
N ILE A 37 -26.41 -13.75 -3.85
CA ILE A 37 -25.82 -15.08 -3.76
C ILE A 37 -26.32 -15.84 -2.54
N SER A 38 -26.19 -17.17 -2.55
CA SER A 38 -26.49 -17.97 -1.37
C SER A 38 -25.47 -17.73 -0.25
N ARG A 39 -25.89 -17.90 0.99
CA ARG A 39 -24.99 -17.83 2.13
C ARG A 39 -23.86 -18.87 2.01
N ALA A 40 -24.16 -20.06 1.50
CA ALA A 40 -23.16 -21.11 1.29
C ALA A 40 -22.08 -20.69 0.28
N ASN A 41 -22.45 -20.00 -0.80
CA ASN A 41 -21.51 -19.46 -1.77
C ASN A 41 -20.61 -18.37 -1.15
N LEU A 42 -21.18 -17.50 -0.32
CA LEU A 42 -20.37 -16.51 0.41
C LEU A 42 -19.40 -17.19 1.38
N ASP A 43 -19.86 -18.18 2.16
CA ASP A 43 -19.02 -18.89 3.13
C ASP A 43 -17.89 -19.71 2.46
N ALA A 44 -18.13 -20.21 1.24
CA ALA A 44 -17.11 -20.90 0.44
C ALA A 44 -16.03 -19.94 -0.07
N ALA A 45 -16.43 -18.76 -0.58
CA ALA A 45 -15.49 -17.77 -1.10
C ALA A 45 -14.76 -17.01 0.03
N LEU A 46 -15.47 -16.66 1.10
CA LEU A 46 -14.95 -15.96 2.27
C LEU A 46 -15.11 -16.84 3.52
N PRO A 47 -14.18 -17.75 3.81
CA PRO A 47 -14.18 -18.48 5.08
C PRO A 47 -14.07 -17.49 6.26
N ARG A 48 -14.54 -17.89 7.45
CA ARG A 48 -14.33 -17.07 8.64
C ARG A 48 -12.85 -17.00 8.95
N PHE A 49 -12.37 -15.79 9.21
CA PHE A 49 -10.99 -15.59 9.64
C PHE A 49 -10.89 -15.48 11.17
N ASP A 50 -9.82 -15.98 11.70
CA ASP A 50 -9.52 -15.97 13.14
C ASP A 50 -9.05 -14.57 13.56
N LYS A 51 -8.14 -13.98 12.78
CA LYS A 51 -7.59 -12.64 13.02
C LYS A 51 -7.46 -11.84 11.72
N ALA A 52 -7.68 -10.53 11.80
CA ALA A 52 -7.27 -9.56 10.80
C ALA A 52 -5.96 -8.93 11.26
N VAL A 53 -4.92 -8.95 10.43
CA VAL A 53 -3.59 -8.46 10.80
C VAL A 53 -3.23 -7.27 9.93
N PHE A 54 -3.09 -6.11 10.56
CA PHE A 54 -2.65 -4.86 9.95
C PHE A 54 -1.16 -4.66 10.20
N SER A 55 -0.37 -4.59 9.14
CA SER A 55 1.03 -4.16 9.25
C SER A 55 1.09 -2.65 9.02
N ASP A 56 1.27 -1.90 10.11
CA ASP A 56 1.35 -0.44 10.09
C ASP A 56 2.71 0.03 9.56
N PRO A 57 2.78 0.69 8.39
CA PRO A 57 4.02 1.27 7.90
C PRO A 57 4.43 2.56 8.65
N GLY A 58 3.54 3.13 9.47
CA GLY A 58 3.77 4.35 10.25
C GLY A 58 3.69 5.65 9.46
N ALA A 59 3.00 5.64 8.30
CA ALA A 59 2.87 6.83 7.44
C ALA A 59 1.60 6.77 6.57
N GLU A 60 0.55 6.08 7.03
CA GLU A 60 -0.75 6.09 6.33
C GLU A 60 -1.46 7.43 6.56
N PHE A 61 -2.37 7.80 5.66
CA PHE A 61 -3.24 8.97 5.86
C PHE A 61 -4.09 8.83 7.14
N ALA A 62 -4.42 9.96 7.76
CA ALA A 62 -5.25 10.01 8.97
C ALA A 62 -6.63 9.31 8.77
N VAL A 63 -7.21 9.39 7.57
CA VAL A 63 -8.45 8.69 7.23
C VAL A 63 -8.29 7.17 7.30
N THR A 64 -7.15 6.63 6.91
CA THR A 64 -6.84 5.19 7.04
C THR A 64 -6.79 4.79 8.52
N TYR A 65 -6.13 5.57 9.36
CA TYR A 65 -6.10 5.29 10.81
C TYR A 65 -7.48 5.39 11.46
N ARG A 66 -8.35 6.32 11.05
CA ARG A 66 -9.75 6.35 11.50
C ARG A 66 -10.52 5.08 11.12
N THR A 67 -10.31 4.58 9.91
CA THR A 67 -10.91 3.31 9.46
C THR A 67 -10.39 2.13 10.29
N ILE A 68 -9.10 2.09 10.60
CA ILE A 68 -8.49 1.04 11.45
C ILE A 68 -9.08 1.08 12.87
N GLU A 69 -9.24 2.26 13.46
CA GLU A 69 -9.84 2.39 14.79
C GLU A 69 -11.29 1.90 14.80
N ARG A 70 -12.06 2.20 13.78
CA ARG A 70 -13.41 1.67 13.62
C ARG A 70 -13.41 0.14 13.47
N VAL A 71 -12.48 -0.44 12.72
CA VAL A 71 -12.32 -1.89 12.61
C VAL A 71 -11.92 -2.50 13.95
N LYS A 72 -11.09 -1.82 14.74
CA LYS A 72 -10.72 -2.24 16.08
C LYS A 72 -11.92 -2.33 17.01
N GLN A 73 -12.82 -1.34 16.97
CA GLN A 73 -14.08 -1.37 17.71
C GLN A 73 -14.97 -2.55 17.27
N ALA A 74 -14.98 -2.86 15.98
CA ALA A 74 -15.81 -3.93 15.40
C ALA A 74 -15.26 -5.34 15.66
N LEU A 75 -13.97 -5.53 15.65
CA LEU A 75 -13.32 -6.84 15.77
C LEU A 75 -12.75 -7.15 17.16
N GLY A 76 -12.52 -6.11 18.00
CA GLY A 76 -11.86 -6.28 19.29
C GLY A 76 -10.51 -6.98 19.14
N ASP A 77 -10.28 -8.01 19.93
CA ASP A 77 -9.03 -8.80 19.95
C ASP A 77 -8.75 -9.59 18.66
N ARG A 78 -9.69 -9.63 17.74
CA ARG A 78 -9.47 -10.22 16.41
C ARG A 78 -8.69 -9.30 15.47
N LEU A 79 -8.56 -7.99 15.78
CA LEU A 79 -7.64 -7.11 15.06
C LEU A 79 -6.27 -7.10 15.73
N VAL A 80 -5.26 -7.49 14.98
CA VAL A 80 -3.86 -7.37 15.37
C VAL A 80 -3.23 -6.23 14.59
N ILE A 81 -2.56 -5.32 15.30
CA ILE A 81 -1.75 -4.27 14.68
C ILE A 81 -0.29 -4.60 14.96
N THR A 82 0.47 -4.82 13.90
CA THR A 82 1.91 -5.07 13.98
C THR A 82 2.66 -4.06 13.12
N ARG A 83 3.96 -3.94 13.34
CA ARG A 83 4.81 -2.97 12.63
C ARG A 83 6.22 -3.51 12.50
N LYS A 84 6.92 -3.09 11.46
CA LYS A 84 8.36 -3.35 11.34
C LYS A 84 9.11 -2.75 12.54
N ALA A 85 9.95 -3.55 13.17
CA ALA A 85 10.76 -3.08 14.29
C ALA A 85 11.73 -1.97 13.86
N GLY A 86 11.94 -1.00 14.75
CA GLY A 86 13.00 0.01 14.69
C GLY A 86 12.61 1.31 14.00
N GLU A 87 11.90 1.31 12.87
CA GLU A 87 11.62 2.53 12.11
C GLU A 87 10.38 2.40 11.22
N SER A 88 9.66 3.51 11.03
CA SER A 88 8.60 3.65 10.03
C SER A 88 9.18 3.69 8.62
N ILE A 89 8.30 3.56 7.61
CA ILE A 89 8.72 3.70 6.21
C ILE A 89 9.19 5.14 5.90
N ALA A 90 8.62 6.16 6.53
CA ALA A 90 9.04 7.54 6.35
C ALA A 90 10.46 7.76 6.89
N GLU A 91 10.72 7.36 8.13
CA GLU A 91 12.05 7.43 8.74
C GLU A 91 13.09 6.64 7.95
N TRP A 92 12.72 5.46 7.45
CA TRP A 92 13.60 4.63 6.62
C TRP A 92 13.94 5.31 5.29
N CYS A 93 12.95 5.88 4.60
CA CYS A 93 13.16 6.62 3.35
C CYS A 93 14.04 7.85 3.58
N HIS A 94 13.72 8.65 4.61
CA HIS A 94 14.48 9.85 4.96
C HIS A 94 15.93 9.52 5.34
N ARG A 95 16.15 8.56 6.22
CA ARG A 95 17.49 8.15 6.66
C ARG A 95 18.38 7.68 5.50
N LEU A 96 17.82 6.93 4.55
CA LEU A 96 18.54 6.41 3.39
C LEU A 96 18.60 7.40 2.22
N GLY A 97 17.81 8.47 2.24
CA GLY A 97 17.64 9.37 1.11
C GLY A 97 17.14 8.62 -0.12
N ILE A 98 16.00 7.94 0.01
CA ILE A 98 15.38 7.16 -1.07
C ILE A 98 13.87 7.41 -1.11
N VAL A 99 13.28 7.18 -2.25
CA VAL A 99 11.82 7.07 -2.41
C VAL A 99 11.39 5.60 -2.44
N PRO A 100 10.15 5.24 -2.03
CA PRO A 100 9.73 3.85 -1.89
C PRO A 100 9.41 3.16 -3.23
N ILE A 101 10.19 3.47 -4.27
CA ILE A 101 10.09 2.87 -5.60
C ILE A 101 11.31 1.95 -5.82
N MET A 102 11.06 0.70 -6.18
CA MET A 102 12.13 -0.20 -6.61
C MET A 102 12.32 -0.13 -8.13
N PRO A 103 13.54 -0.40 -8.62
CA PRO A 103 13.77 -0.60 -10.03
C PRO A 103 12.86 -1.71 -10.60
N GLY A 104 12.22 -1.43 -11.74
CA GLY A 104 11.23 -2.33 -12.32
C GLY A 104 9.81 -2.14 -11.80
N GLY A 105 9.54 -1.06 -11.01
CA GLY A 105 8.19 -0.72 -10.52
C GLY A 105 7.71 -1.56 -9.35
N ALA A 106 8.59 -2.35 -8.73
CA ALA A 106 8.21 -3.11 -7.54
C ALA A 106 8.07 -2.19 -6.31
N HIS A 107 7.10 -2.48 -5.48
CA HIS A 107 6.79 -1.70 -4.29
C HIS A 107 7.58 -2.24 -3.09
N VAL A 108 8.63 -1.53 -2.66
CA VAL A 108 9.41 -1.91 -1.48
C VAL A 108 8.56 -1.93 -0.21
N CYS A 109 7.59 -1.01 -0.12
CA CYS A 109 6.64 -0.93 1.00
C CYS A 109 5.81 -2.21 1.12
N SER A 110 5.25 -2.73 0.02
CA SER A 110 4.42 -3.94 0.02
C SER A 110 5.20 -5.18 0.50
N LYS A 111 6.48 -5.28 0.16
CA LYS A 111 7.31 -6.38 0.64
C LYS A 111 7.80 -6.11 2.07
N LYS A 112 8.64 -5.09 2.27
CA LYS A 112 9.45 -4.90 3.48
C LYS A 112 8.66 -4.40 4.69
N PHE A 113 7.60 -3.58 4.47
CA PHE A 113 6.81 -2.98 5.53
C PHE A 113 5.42 -3.60 5.69
N LYS A 114 5.01 -4.52 4.78
CA LYS A 114 3.74 -5.24 4.88
C LYS A 114 3.97 -6.76 4.85
N GLY A 115 4.31 -7.35 3.73
CA GLY A 115 4.43 -8.80 3.59
C GLY A 115 5.42 -9.47 4.55
N ASP A 116 6.67 -8.97 4.60
CA ASP A 116 7.70 -9.53 5.49
C ASP A 116 7.32 -9.38 6.98
N VAL A 117 6.61 -8.30 7.35
CA VAL A 117 6.14 -8.07 8.73
C VAL A 117 5.02 -9.04 9.10
N LEU A 118 4.06 -9.27 8.21
CA LEU A 118 2.98 -10.24 8.43
C LEU A 118 3.53 -11.67 8.56
N ALA A 119 4.49 -12.05 7.72
CA ALA A 119 5.14 -13.36 7.78
C ALA A 119 5.94 -13.54 9.09
N ALA A 120 6.67 -12.51 9.52
CA ALA A 120 7.40 -12.53 10.78
C ALA A 120 6.44 -12.66 11.97
N TRP A 121 5.38 -11.86 12.00
CA TRP A 121 4.36 -11.95 13.05
C TRP A 121 3.74 -13.35 13.12
N ALA A 122 3.32 -13.94 12.00
CA ALA A 122 2.74 -15.27 11.98
C ALA A 122 3.71 -16.33 12.51
N LYS A 123 4.99 -16.21 12.17
CA LYS A 123 6.06 -17.09 12.68
C LYS A 123 6.23 -16.95 14.21
N ASP A 124 6.23 -15.71 14.72
CA ASP A 124 6.39 -15.43 16.16
C ASP A 124 5.19 -15.96 16.97
N GLU A 125 3.99 -15.95 16.38
CA GLU A 125 2.77 -16.58 16.94
C GLU A 125 2.75 -18.13 16.79
N GLY A 126 3.78 -18.73 16.18
CA GLY A 126 3.85 -20.17 15.96
C GLY A 126 2.91 -20.69 14.86
N ILE A 127 2.42 -19.83 13.99
CA ILE A 127 1.49 -20.19 12.89
C ILE A 127 2.30 -20.68 11.70
N THR A 128 2.31 -21.98 11.45
CA THR A 128 3.17 -22.59 10.43
C THR A 128 2.54 -22.72 9.04
N HIS A 129 1.21 -22.84 8.97
CA HIS A 129 0.47 -23.07 7.71
C HIS A 129 -0.76 -22.15 7.65
N PRO A 130 -0.60 -20.81 7.61
CA PRO A 130 -1.73 -19.91 7.57
C PRO A 130 -2.46 -19.97 6.22
N VAL A 131 -3.77 -19.72 6.24
CA VAL A 131 -4.54 -19.35 5.06
C VAL A 131 -4.71 -17.84 5.08
N TRP A 132 -4.03 -17.12 4.19
CA TRP A 132 -4.16 -15.68 4.07
C TRP A 132 -5.29 -15.30 3.12
N LEU A 133 -6.26 -14.56 3.61
CA LEU A 133 -7.26 -13.87 2.80
C LEU A 133 -6.71 -12.50 2.39
N ILE A 134 -6.65 -12.24 1.08
CA ILE A 134 -6.09 -11.02 0.53
C ILE A 134 -7.21 -10.22 -0.16
N GLY A 135 -7.40 -8.97 0.28
CA GLY A 135 -8.32 -8.02 -0.36
C GLY A 135 -7.72 -7.46 -1.65
N ILE A 136 -8.03 -8.09 -2.77
CA ILE A 136 -7.75 -7.61 -4.13
C ILE A 136 -9.04 -7.71 -4.93
N GLU A 137 -9.53 -6.60 -5.46
CA GLU A 137 -10.77 -6.54 -6.22
C GLU A 137 -10.64 -7.22 -7.60
N ALA A 138 -11.78 -7.57 -8.21
CA ALA A 138 -11.81 -8.44 -9.39
C ALA A 138 -11.04 -7.89 -10.60
N ASN A 139 -11.06 -6.56 -10.84
CA ASN A 139 -10.33 -5.93 -11.95
C ASN A 139 -8.81 -5.96 -11.75
N GLU A 140 -8.32 -6.09 -10.51
CA GLU A 140 -6.91 -6.23 -10.18
C GLU A 140 -6.39 -7.69 -10.22
N GLY A 141 -7.14 -8.65 -10.76
CA GLY A 141 -6.78 -10.08 -10.79
C GLY A 141 -5.40 -10.37 -11.39
N LYS A 142 -4.88 -9.51 -12.29
CA LYS A 142 -3.48 -9.58 -12.78
C LYS A 142 -2.46 -9.36 -11.67
N ARG A 143 -2.79 -8.60 -10.63
CA ARG A 143 -1.94 -8.36 -9.47
C ARG A 143 -1.82 -9.62 -8.60
N ALA A 144 -2.93 -10.31 -8.36
CA ALA A 144 -2.93 -11.59 -7.64
C ALA A 144 -2.08 -12.64 -8.38
N LYS A 145 -2.20 -12.74 -9.70
CA LYS A 145 -1.43 -13.70 -10.54
C LYS A 145 0.08 -13.42 -10.58
N ARG A 146 0.53 -12.20 -10.31
CA ARG A 146 1.96 -11.85 -10.26
C ARG A 146 2.61 -12.20 -8.93
N PHE A 147 1.81 -12.45 -7.90
CA PHE A 147 2.35 -12.84 -6.60
C PHE A 147 2.94 -14.24 -6.69
N THR A 148 4.20 -14.36 -6.38
CA THR A 148 4.90 -15.65 -6.27
C THR A 148 5.39 -15.77 -4.83
N PRO A 149 4.82 -16.68 -4.04
CA PRO A 149 5.30 -16.91 -2.68
C PRO A 149 6.75 -17.40 -2.69
N PRO A 150 7.51 -17.16 -1.59
CA PRO A 150 8.81 -17.78 -1.39
C PRO A 150 8.73 -19.32 -1.53
N LYS A 151 9.83 -19.96 -1.95
CA LYS A 151 9.85 -21.43 -2.17
C LYS A 151 9.51 -22.25 -0.92
N ASP A 152 9.86 -21.72 0.25
CA ASP A 152 9.65 -22.38 1.55
C ASP A 152 8.40 -21.86 2.28
N ASP A 153 7.55 -21.10 1.57
CA ASP A 153 6.32 -20.58 2.13
C ASP A 153 5.24 -21.66 2.13
N LEU A 154 4.80 -22.05 3.32
CA LEU A 154 3.76 -23.05 3.53
C LEU A 154 2.35 -22.43 3.64
N ALA A 155 2.22 -21.14 3.42
CA ALA A 155 0.94 -20.42 3.46
C ALA A 155 0.10 -20.71 2.22
N GLU A 156 -1.22 -20.74 2.41
CA GLU A 156 -2.21 -20.71 1.34
C GLU A 156 -2.70 -19.27 1.16
N TYR A 157 -2.87 -18.81 -0.08
CA TYR A 157 -3.35 -17.46 -0.39
C TYR A 157 -4.67 -17.53 -1.14
N ARG A 158 -5.70 -16.86 -0.62
CA ARG A 158 -7.05 -16.81 -1.21
C ARG A 158 -7.46 -15.37 -1.49
N TYR A 159 -8.26 -15.17 -2.53
CA TYR A 159 -8.68 -13.86 -3.02
C TYR A 159 -10.20 -13.76 -3.10
N PRO A 160 -10.91 -13.65 -1.96
CA PRO A 160 -12.37 -13.76 -1.90
C PRO A 160 -13.12 -12.77 -2.81
N LEU A 161 -12.59 -11.55 -3.00
CA LEU A 161 -13.22 -10.55 -3.85
C LEU A 161 -13.13 -10.92 -5.34
N ILE A 162 -12.03 -11.57 -5.76
CA ILE A 162 -11.89 -12.11 -7.12
C ILE A 162 -12.85 -13.28 -7.32
N ASP A 163 -12.92 -14.18 -6.35
CA ASP A 163 -13.79 -15.37 -6.40
C ASP A 163 -15.27 -14.98 -6.48
N LEU A 164 -15.64 -13.85 -5.84
CA LEU A 164 -17.00 -13.27 -5.86
C LEU A 164 -17.25 -12.32 -7.04
N GLY A 165 -16.24 -12.03 -7.88
CA GLY A 165 -16.35 -11.08 -8.98
C GLY A 165 -16.64 -9.64 -8.54
N LEU A 166 -16.17 -9.21 -7.36
CA LEU A 166 -16.46 -7.90 -6.80
C LEU A 166 -15.45 -6.86 -7.31
N THR A 167 -15.96 -5.88 -8.03
CA THR A 167 -15.23 -4.72 -8.52
C THR A 167 -15.33 -3.56 -7.52
N ARG A 168 -14.51 -2.53 -7.69
CA ARG A 168 -14.48 -1.37 -6.79
C ARG A 168 -15.85 -0.71 -6.60
N ASP A 169 -16.55 -0.44 -7.69
CA ASP A 169 -17.90 0.18 -7.64
C ASP A 169 -18.90 -0.66 -6.84
N ARG A 170 -18.84 -1.99 -6.98
CA ARG A 170 -19.67 -2.90 -6.19
C ARG A 170 -19.28 -2.93 -4.72
N LEU A 171 -17.99 -2.76 -4.40
CA LEU A 171 -17.51 -2.70 -3.02
C LEU A 171 -17.97 -1.44 -2.31
N GLU A 172 -18.00 -0.29 -2.98
CA GLU A 172 -18.51 0.97 -2.43
C GLU A 172 -19.98 0.85 -2.03
N GLY A 173 -20.82 0.36 -2.93
CA GLY A 173 -22.23 0.13 -2.63
C GLY A 173 -22.46 -0.91 -1.54
N LEU A 174 -21.70 -2.01 -1.54
CA LEU A 174 -21.76 -3.04 -0.51
C LEU A 174 -21.38 -2.48 0.87
N LEU A 175 -20.28 -1.74 0.95
CA LEU A 175 -19.81 -1.13 2.20
C LEU A 175 -20.84 -0.15 2.76
N ALA A 176 -21.39 0.72 1.91
CA ALA A 176 -22.47 1.64 2.32
C ALA A 176 -23.70 0.88 2.84
N HIS A 177 -24.13 -0.20 2.14
CA HIS A 177 -25.24 -1.05 2.56
C HIS A 177 -24.98 -1.74 3.91
N LEU A 178 -23.75 -2.16 4.17
CA LEU A 178 -23.36 -2.82 5.41
C LEU A 178 -23.02 -1.83 6.54
N GLY A 179 -23.31 -0.54 6.36
CA GLY A 179 -23.08 0.49 7.37
C GLY A 179 -21.61 0.94 7.47
N TRP A 180 -20.80 0.75 6.43
CA TRP A 180 -19.41 1.19 6.32
C TRP A 180 -19.23 2.23 5.20
N PRO A 181 -19.93 3.38 5.25
CA PRO A 181 -19.69 4.45 4.29
C PRO A 181 -18.28 5.03 4.50
N ASP A 182 -17.80 5.78 3.52
CA ASP A 182 -16.58 6.60 3.60
C ASP A 182 -15.27 5.83 3.89
N VAL A 183 -15.20 4.56 3.44
CA VAL A 183 -13.96 3.80 3.47
C VAL A 183 -13.17 4.09 2.20
N HIS A 184 -12.04 4.76 2.35
CA HIS A 184 -11.18 5.16 1.25
C HIS A 184 -10.10 4.12 0.92
N LYS A 185 -9.40 4.33 -0.18
CA LYS A 185 -8.17 3.60 -0.50
C LYS A 185 -7.11 3.93 0.55
N SER A 186 -6.46 2.92 1.12
CA SER A 186 -5.30 3.15 2.00
C SER A 186 -4.05 3.46 1.18
N SER A 187 -3.30 4.47 1.60
CA SER A 187 -1.97 4.75 1.09
C SER A 187 -1.14 5.54 2.10
N CYS A 188 0.20 5.43 1.98
CA CYS A 188 1.08 6.32 2.71
C CYS A 188 1.00 7.74 2.13
N VAL A 189 1.19 8.76 2.98
CA VAL A 189 1.14 10.19 2.63
C VAL A 189 2.18 10.63 1.58
N PHE A 190 3.15 9.80 1.27
CA PHE A 190 4.14 10.00 0.19
C PHE A 190 4.14 8.83 -0.80
N CYS A 191 2.98 8.24 -1.08
CA CYS A 191 2.87 7.15 -2.04
C CYS A 191 3.20 7.63 -3.45
N PRO A 192 4.20 7.03 -4.14
CA PRO A 192 4.57 7.46 -5.49
C PRO A 192 3.48 7.29 -6.54
N TYR A 193 2.46 6.50 -6.26
CA TYR A 193 1.41 6.11 -7.20
C TYR A 193 0.07 6.81 -6.94
N MET A 194 0.11 7.98 -6.29
CA MET A 194 -1.08 8.81 -6.11
C MET A 194 -1.56 9.37 -7.44
N SER A 195 -2.87 9.47 -7.60
CA SER A 195 -3.51 10.18 -8.71
C SER A 195 -3.34 11.71 -8.53
N GLU A 196 -3.63 12.46 -9.56
CA GLU A 196 -3.59 13.92 -9.49
C GLU A 196 -4.64 14.47 -8.51
N GLU A 197 -5.83 13.86 -8.48
CA GLU A 197 -6.88 14.20 -7.53
C GLU A 197 -6.43 13.94 -6.08
N GLU A 198 -5.80 12.78 -5.82
CA GLU A 198 -5.26 12.45 -4.49
C GLU A 198 -4.14 13.42 -4.08
N LEU A 199 -3.28 13.84 -5.02
CA LEU A 199 -2.23 14.83 -4.76
C LEU A 199 -2.82 16.22 -4.48
N ARG A 200 -3.84 16.63 -5.24
CA ARG A 200 -4.54 17.90 -5.05
C ARG A 200 -5.25 17.95 -3.70
N ASP A 201 -5.98 16.89 -3.34
CA ASP A 201 -6.64 16.78 -2.05
C ASP A 201 -5.62 16.87 -0.90
N MET A 202 -4.50 16.16 -1.02
CA MET A 202 -3.43 16.22 -0.03
C MET A 202 -2.84 17.63 0.10
N TYR A 203 -2.59 18.32 -1.02
CA TYR A 203 -2.05 19.68 -1.01
C TYR A 203 -3.00 20.67 -0.33
N LEU A 204 -4.30 20.59 -0.68
CA LEU A 204 -5.30 21.53 -0.18
C LEU A 204 -5.75 21.26 1.26
N ASN A 205 -5.91 20.00 1.61
CA ASN A 205 -6.62 19.61 2.83
C ASN A 205 -5.72 18.93 3.89
N HIS A 206 -4.48 18.52 3.53
CA HIS A 206 -3.56 17.80 4.40
C HIS A 206 -2.14 18.39 4.37
N PRO A 207 -1.94 19.67 4.77
CA PRO A 207 -0.66 20.37 4.61
C PRO A 207 0.49 19.73 5.41
N ASP A 208 0.20 19.05 6.53
CA ASP A 208 1.22 18.36 7.29
C ASP A 208 1.70 17.09 6.56
N ASP A 209 0.80 16.34 5.94
CA ASP A 209 1.13 15.17 5.12
C ASP A 209 1.90 15.60 3.86
N TRP A 210 1.53 16.74 3.26
CA TRP A 210 2.27 17.32 2.14
C TRP A 210 3.71 17.67 2.51
N ARG A 211 3.95 18.23 3.70
CA ARG A 211 5.31 18.52 4.19
C ARG A 211 6.15 17.25 4.35
N VAL A 212 5.55 16.15 4.82
CA VAL A 212 6.26 14.87 4.90
C VAL A 212 6.71 14.41 3.51
N ALA A 213 5.85 14.51 2.50
CA ALA A 213 6.20 14.17 1.12
C ALA A 213 7.31 15.08 0.57
N ALA A 214 7.23 16.39 0.83
CA ALA A 214 8.25 17.37 0.43
C ALA A 214 9.61 17.09 1.07
N ASP A 215 9.64 16.77 2.37
CA ASP A 215 10.86 16.45 3.10
C ASP A 215 11.52 15.16 2.58
N ILE A 216 10.74 14.13 2.31
CA ILE A 216 11.22 12.87 1.71
C ILE A 216 11.85 13.14 0.32
N GLU A 217 11.21 13.94 -0.53
CA GLU A 217 11.76 14.27 -1.85
C GLU A 217 13.04 15.10 -1.75
N ALA A 218 13.04 16.14 -0.92
CA ALA A 218 14.20 17.00 -0.71
C ALA A 218 15.41 16.18 -0.19
N ARG A 219 15.19 15.30 0.77
CA ARG A 219 16.24 14.40 1.28
C ARG A 219 16.76 13.43 0.23
N PHE A 220 15.86 12.91 -0.60
CA PHE A 220 16.24 12.06 -1.72
C PHE A 220 17.10 12.81 -2.74
N GLU A 221 16.78 14.04 -3.10
CA GLU A 221 17.56 14.87 -4.02
C GLU A 221 18.94 15.20 -3.46
N GLU A 222 19.02 15.59 -2.17
CA GLU A 222 20.26 15.85 -1.46
C GLU A 222 21.19 14.63 -1.50
N MET A 223 20.71 13.48 -1.03
CA MET A 223 21.51 12.26 -0.97
C MET A 223 21.91 11.73 -2.35
N SER A 224 21.06 11.95 -3.33
CA SER A 224 21.36 11.62 -4.72
C SER A 224 22.48 12.48 -5.29
N SER A 225 22.47 13.76 -5.00
CA SER A 225 23.53 14.70 -5.40
C SER A 225 24.86 14.36 -4.74
N ILE A 226 24.86 14.03 -3.45
CA ILE A 226 26.06 13.60 -2.72
C ILE A 226 26.64 12.32 -3.34
N LYS A 227 25.80 11.31 -3.56
CA LYS A 227 26.21 10.03 -4.17
C LYS A 227 26.77 10.22 -5.58
N HIS A 228 26.13 11.08 -6.39
CA HIS A 228 26.60 11.38 -7.73
C HIS A 228 27.95 12.07 -7.71
N LYS A 229 28.14 13.09 -6.87
CA LYS A 229 29.42 13.76 -6.70
C LYS A 229 30.51 12.80 -6.28
N SER A 230 30.26 11.98 -5.26
CA SER A 230 31.20 10.95 -4.79
C SER A 230 31.58 9.96 -5.91
N TRP A 231 30.65 9.59 -6.78
CA TRP A 231 30.93 8.72 -7.93
C TRP A 231 31.80 9.41 -8.99
N LEU A 232 31.58 10.70 -9.25
CA LEU A 232 32.44 11.49 -10.14
C LEU A 232 33.83 11.62 -9.58
N ASP A 233 33.99 11.96 -8.30
CA ASP A 233 35.27 12.14 -7.61
C ASP A 233 36.07 10.81 -7.57
N ALA A 234 35.38 9.68 -7.55
CA ALA A 234 35.97 8.34 -7.64
C ALA A 234 36.36 7.90 -9.09
N GLY A 235 36.29 8.80 -10.08
CA GLY A 235 36.63 8.48 -11.47
C GLY A 235 35.55 7.63 -12.19
N GLN A 236 34.29 7.73 -11.78
CA GLN A 236 33.14 7.08 -12.41
C GLN A 236 33.25 5.53 -12.50
N PRO A 237 33.55 4.82 -11.38
CA PRO A 237 33.73 3.38 -11.42
C PRO A 237 32.51 2.64 -11.93
N LEU A 238 32.75 1.66 -12.80
CA LEU A 238 31.71 0.77 -13.30
C LEU A 238 31.49 -0.41 -12.34
N ASN A 239 30.26 -0.93 -12.30
CA ASN A 239 29.95 -2.14 -11.55
C ASN A 239 30.58 -3.39 -12.23
N LYS A 240 30.50 -4.57 -11.58
CA LYS A 240 31.03 -5.84 -12.12
C LYS A 240 30.52 -6.21 -13.52
N GLY A 241 29.42 -5.63 -13.98
CA GLY A 241 28.86 -5.80 -15.32
C GLY A 241 29.23 -4.70 -16.32
N GLY A 242 30.26 -3.88 -16.03
CA GLY A 242 30.73 -2.81 -16.92
C GLY A 242 29.74 -1.64 -17.09
N LYS A 243 28.79 -1.47 -16.17
CA LYS A 243 27.79 -0.41 -16.22
C LYS A 243 27.96 0.53 -15.03
N ALA A 244 27.67 1.82 -15.22
CA ALA A 244 27.58 2.74 -14.10
C ALA A 244 26.57 2.25 -13.05
N PRO A 245 26.82 2.47 -11.75
CA PRO A 245 25.82 2.20 -10.72
C PRO A 245 24.49 2.90 -11.05
N ARG A 246 23.38 2.25 -10.73
CA ARG A 246 22.06 2.79 -11.05
C ARG A 246 21.90 4.20 -10.51
N GLY A 247 21.42 5.10 -11.37
CA GLY A 247 21.22 6.50 -11.03
C GLY A 247 22.46 7.39 -11.18
N MET A 248 23.66 6.85 -11.42
CA MET A 248 24.89 7.66 -11.47
C MET A 248 25.16 8.27 -12.84
N TRP A 249 24.75 7.66 -13.92
CA TRP A 249 25.05 8.08 -15.30
C TRP A 249 23.98 8.92 -15.98
N ARG A 250 22.86 9.21 -15.30
CA ARG A 250 21.72 9.92 -15.88
C ARG A 250 21.34 11.17 -15.07
N ARG A 251 22.30 12.09 -14.82
CA ARG A 251 21.97 13.32 -14.12
C ARG A 251 20.92 14.15 -14.86
N ASP A 252 20.97 14.18 -16.20
CA ASP A 252 19.98 14.92 -17.00
C ASP A 252 18.59 14.25 -16.96
N SER A 253 18.54 12.91 -16.83
CA SER A 253 17.28 12.19 -16.60
C SER A 253 16.90 12.07 -15.13
N TRP A 254 17.79 12.45 -14.19
CA TRP A 254 17.47 12.55 -12.78
C TRP A 254 16.73 13.84 -12.44
N ALA A 255 17.01 14.93 -13.13
CA ALA A 255 16.16 16.10 -13.13
C ALA A 255 14.72 15.78 -13.61
N GLU A 256 14.58 14.72 -14.43
CA GLU A 256 13.27 14.25 -14.94
C GLU A 256 12.75 12.97 -14.27
N GLY A 257 13.57 12.19 -13.57
CA GLY A 257 13.23 10.84 -13.11
C GLY A 257 13.34 10.57 -11.62
N GLY A 258 14.00 11.45 -10.87
CA GLY A 258 14.21 11.34 -9.42
C GLY A 258 13.09 11.94 -8.57
N ARG A 259 11.87 11.99 -9.09
CA ARG A 259 10.73 12.59 -8.40
C ARG A 259 10.03 11.56 -7.52
N LEU A 260 9.46 12.02 -6.42
CA LEU A 260 8.69 11.18 -5.50
C LEU A 260 7.47 10.60 -6.20
N PHE A 261 6.68 11.46 -6.87
CA PHE A 261 5.44 11.03 -7.51
C PHE A 261 5.67 10.58 -8.96
N ALA A 262 5.07 9.43 -9.29
CA ALA A 262 5.19 8.85 -10.63
C ALA A 262 4.25 9.49 -11.67
N LYS A 263 3.22 10.24 -11.21
CA LYS A 263 2.27 10.93 -12.06
C LYS A 263 2.97 12.00 -12.92
N THR A 264 2.51 12.14 -14.15
CA THR A 264 3.07 13.11 -15.11
C THR A 264 2.02 14.11 -15.55
N ILE A 265 2.43 15.37 -15.71
CA ILE A 265 1.68 16.41 -16.42
C ILE A 265 2.39 16.69 -17.75
N SER A 266 1.66 16.59 -18.85
CA SER A 266 2.21 16.75 -20.22
C SER A 266 3.47 15.91 -20.48
N GLY A 267 3.48 14.67 -19.94
CA GLY A 267 4.59 13.73 -20.09
C GLY A 267 5.78 13.97 -19.16
N LYS A 268 5.78 15.03 -18.35
CA LYS A 268 6.85 15.37 -17.39
C LYS A 268 6.43 14.99 -15.96
N ARG A 269 7.32 14.35 -15.19
CA ARG A 269 7.17 14.20 -13.74
C ARG A 269 7.54 15.49 -13.05
N LEU A 270 6.67 15.96 -12.14
CA LEU A 270 6.87 17.17 -11.37
C LEU A 270 7.52 16.83 -10.02
N SER A 271 8.39 17.72 -9.53
CA SER A 271 8.81 17.72 -8.13
C SER A 271 7.68 18.22 -7.22
N VAL A 272 7.79 17.98 -5.92
CA VAL A 272 6.79 18.48 -4.95
C VAL A 272 6.61 20.01 -5.09
N PRO A 273 7.66 20.87 -5.15
CA PRO A 273 7.49 22.30 -5.40
C PRO A 273 6.91 22.65 -6.79
N GLU A 274 7.09 21.79 -7.81
CA GLU A 274 6.46 22.00 -9.12
C GLU A 274 4.97 21.64 -9.08
N TRP A 275 4.57 20.65 -8.28
CA TRP A 275 3.18 20.32 -8.00
C TRP A 275 2.47 21.45 -7.25
N GLU A 276 3.11 22.07 -6.25
CA GLU A 276 2.57 23.25 -5.55
C GLU A 276 2.24 24.37 -6.56
N ARG A 277 3.19 24.76 -7.39
CA ARG A 277 2.98 25.78 -8.42
C ARG A 277 1.88 25.38 -9.44
N HIS A 278 1.77 24.10 -9.76
CA HIS A 278 0.72 23.60 -10.65
C HIS A 278 -0.67 23.82 -10.02
N PHE A 279 -0.87 23.42 -8.79
CA PHE A 279 -2.14 23.57 -8.08
C PHE A 279 -2.47 25.04 -7.80
N ASP A 280 -1.51 25.86 -7.39
CA ASP A 280 -1.70 27.30 -7.20
C ASP A 280 -2.17 27.98 -8.49
N ASN A 281 -1.60 27.62 -9.64
CA ASN A 281 -2.02 28.15 -10.93
C ASN A 281 -3.45 27.70 -11.31
N GLU A 282 -3.86 26.49 -10.95
CA GLU A 282 -5.22 26.02 -11.21
C GLU A 282 -6.24 26.75 -10.32
N ILE A 283 -5.93 26.93 -9.03
CA ILE A 283 -6.75 27.72 -8.10
C ILE A 283 -6.91 29.15 -8.62
N ALA A 284 -5.82 29.80 -9.03
CA ALA A 284 -5.84 31.17 -9.57
C ALA A 284 -6.67 31.29 -10.85
N ARG A 285 -6.82 30.24 -11.64
CA ARG A 285 -7.65 30.21 -12.86
C ARG A 285 -9.11 29.82 -12.58
N GLY A 286 -9.49 29.58 -11.34
CA GLY A 286 -10.84 29.15 -10.96
C GLY A 286 -11.18 27.71 -11.35
N ALA A 287 -10.18 26.87 -11.51
CA ALA A 287 -10.32 25.45 -11.88
C ALA A 287 -10.28 24.52 -10.65
N ALA A 288 -10.42 25.08 -9.44
CA ALA A 288 -10.41 24.34 -8.18
C ALA A 288 -11.83 24.02 -7.70
#